data_203fa374ab8b080b1c952b16ae416bf1
#
_entry.id   203fa374ab8b080b1c952b16ae416bf1
#
_cell.length_a   1.000
_cell.length_b   1.000
_cell.length_c   1.000
_cell.angle_alpha   90.00
_cell.angle_beta   90.00
_cell.angle_gamma   90.00
#
_symmetry.space_group_name_H-M   'P 1'
#
loop_
_entity.id
_entity.type
_entity.pdbx_description
1 polymer ?
#
loop_
_entity_poly.entity_id
_entity_poly.type
_entity_poly.pdbx_seq_one_letter_code
_entity_poly.pdbx_strand_id
1 'polypeptide(L)'
;GDEYVDWCAYSYFGQPDQVMIEFARMKGKPVFIAESTPVFQKGQTYFDADIKKPEIARKIWDEWFTKFFSVIEENSDVVKAFSYINVEWLSQPMWIVNVTFQQCDSRIQQSEYVSNHWKEKVSGNGYIHAAELDWSKLPQ
;
A
#
# COMPACT_ATOMS: atom_id res chain seq x y z
N GLY A 1 10.25 -8.76 -23.71
CA GLY A 1 10.73 -7.42 -23.58
C GLY A 1 9.67 -6.46 -23.07
N ASP A 2 10.07 -5.28 -22.73
CA ASP A 2 9.25 -4.18 -22.23
C ASP A 2 8.20 -3.67 -23.25
N GLU A 3 8.36 -3.99 -24.52
CA GLU A 3 7.42 -3.73 -25.60
C GLU A 3 6.10 -4.51 -25.50
N TYR A 4 6.06 -5.56 -24.67
CA TYR A 4 4.88 -6.41 -24.47
C TYR A 4 4.12 -6.11 -23.17
N VAL A 5 4.53 -5.09 -22.42
CA VAL A 5 3.90 -4.71 -21.17
C VAL A 5 3.62 -3.23 -21.14
N ASP A 6 2.48 -2.84 -20.62
CA ASP A 6 2.05 -1.44 -20.50
C ASP A 6 2.38 -0.83 -19.14
N TRP A 7 2.49 -1.65 -18.11
CA TRP A 7 2.73 -1.24 -16.73
C TRP A 7 3.86 -2.02 -16.08
N CYS A 8 4.61 -1.37 -15.20
CA CYS A 8 5.45 -2.03 -14.22
C CYS A 8 4.65 -2.18 -12.92
N ALA A 9 4.77 -3.33 -12.25
CA ALA A 9 4.08 -3.54 -10.98
C ALA A 9 4.97 -4.20 -9.94
N TYR A 10 4.72 -3.88 -8.67
CA TYR A 10 5.42 -4.50 -7.54
C TYR A 10 4.54 -4.50 -6.29
N SER A 11 4.94 -5.29 -5.28
CA SER A 11 4.29 -5.33 -3.97
C SER A 11 5.09 -4.50 -2.97
N TYR A 12 4.42 -3.61 -2.24
CA TYR A 12 5.02 -2.77 -1.22
C TYR A 12 4.64 -3.26 0.19
N PHE A 13 5.60 -3.83 0.87
CA PHE A 13 5.47 -4.27 2.27
C PHE A 13 6.39 -3.49 3.23
N GLY A 14 6.92 -2.34 2.79
CA GLY A 14 7.85 -1.50 3.53
C GLY A 14 9.31 -1.70 3.15
N GLN A 15 9.60 -2.52 2.14
CA GLN A 15 10.95 -2.67 1.57
C GLN A 15 11.29 -1.50 0.64
N PRO A 16 12.58 -1.27 0.34
CA PRO A 16 13.00 -0.31 -0.68
C PRO A 16 12.46 -0.67 -2.07
N ASP A 17 11.92 0.30 -2.77
CA ASP A 17 11.25 0.17 -4.07
C ASP A 17 11.85 1.03 -5.19
N GLN A 18 12.83 1.85 -4.85
CA GLN A 18 13.45 2.83 -5.75
C GLN A 18 13.93 2.20 -7.06
N VAL A 19 14.46 0.98 -7.02
CA VAL A 19 14.96 0.29 -8.21
C VAL A 19 13.85 0.04 -9.24
N MET A 20 12.65 -0.37 -8.80
CA MET A 20 11.51 -0.58 -9.70
C MET A 20 10.97 0.75 -10.25
N ILE A 21 10.91 1.76 -9.42
CA ILE A 21 10.45 3.10 -9.80
C ILE A 21 11.38 3.71 -10.85
N GLU A 22 12.69 3.65 -10.64
CA GLU A 22 13.67 4.15 -11.59
C GLU A 22 13.67 3.34 -12.90
N PHE A 23 13.54 2.02 -12.82
CA PHE A 23 13.41 1.18 -14.00
C PHE A 23 12.18 1.59 -14.83
N ALA A 24 11.03 1.75 -14.18
CA ALA A 24 9.81 2.17 -14.85
C ALA A 24 9.96 3.56 -15.50
N ARG A 25 10.57 4.49 -14.79
CA ARG A 25 10.86 5.85 -15.30
C ARG A 25 11.77 5.80 -16.52
N MET A 26 12.85 5.00 -16.50
CA MET A 26 13.72 4.78 -17.66
C MET A 26 13.00 4.20 -18.87
N LYS A 27 12.00 3.34 -18.63
CA LYS A 27 11.22 2.66 -19.67
C LYS A 27 10.01 3.46 -20.14
N GLY A 28 9.73 4.61 -19.53
CA GLY A 28 8.53 5.41 -19.82
C GLY A 28 7.23 4.68 -19.50
N LYS A 29 7.26 3.78 -18.48
CA LYS A 29 6.10 2.97 -18.09
C LYS A 29 5.52 3.47 -16.77
N PRO A 30 4.19 3.50 -16.62
CA PRO A 30 3.54 3.76 -15.34
C PRO A 30 3.78 2.61 -14.36
N VAL A 31 3.75 2.93 -13.08
CA VAL A 31 3.87 1.97 -11.97
C VAL A 31 2.52 1.77 -11.30
N PHE A 32 2.21 0.50 -11.06
CA PHE A 32 1.12 0.06 -10.19
C PHE A 32 1.70 -0.64 -8.96
N ILE A 33 1.48 -0.08 -7.76
CA ILE A 33 1.72 -0.81 -6.52
C ILE A 33 0.58 -1.79 -6.34
N ALA A 34 0.77 -3.02 -6.85
CA ALA A 34 -0.29 -4.01 -7.01
C ALA A 34 -0.78 -4.60 -5.67
N GLU A 35 0.10 -4.63 -4.69
CA GLU A 35 -0.19 -5.10 -3.34
C GLU A 35 0.51 -4.19 -2.34
N SER A 36 -0.20 -3.76 -1.31
CA SER A 36 0.42 -3.04 -0.21
C SER A 36 -0.27 -3.34 1.11
N THR A 37 0.52 -3.58 2.14
CA THR A 37 0.04 -3.80 3.50
C THR A 37 1.20 -3.70 4.48
N PRO A 38 1.00 -3.17 5.70
CA PRO A 38 1.99 -3.33 6.74
C PRO A 38 2.13 -4.80 7.12
N VAL A 39 3.38 -5.27 7.20
CA VAL A 39 3.71 -6.65 7.57
C VAL A 39 4.83 -6.67 8.60
N PHE A 40 5.02 -7.81 9.28
CA PHE A 40 6.12 -7.96 10.21
C PHE A 40 7.49 -7.90 9.52
N GLN A 41 8.30 -6.94 9.98
CA GLN A 41 9.71 -6.88 9.63
C GLN A 41 10.54 -6.93 10.91
N LYS A 42 11.51 -7.82 10.98
CA LYS A 42 12.36 -7.98 12.14
C LYS A 42 13.00 -6.66 12.54
N GLY A 43 12.81 -6.24 13.79
CA GLY A 43 13.34 -4.98 14.32
C GLY A 43 12.35 -3.80 14.28
N GLN A 44 11.18 -3.95 13.70
CA GLN A 44 10.11 -2.97 13.79
C GLN A 44 9.24 -3.23 15.03
N THR A 45 8.62 -2.19 15.56
CA THR A 45 7.94 -2.22 16.86
C THR A 45 6.41 -2.26 16.79
N TYR A 46 5.82 -2.15 15.60
CA TYR A 46 4.36 -2.14 15.43
C TYR A 46 3.73 -3.54 15.29
N PHE A 47 4.48 -4.57 15.64
CA PHE A 47 4.17 -5.96 15.32
C PHE A 47 3.40 -6.77 16.32
N ASP A 48 3.00 -6.19 17.37
CA ASP A 48 1.90 -6.74 18.14
C ASP A 48 0.55 -6.45 17.48
N ALA A 49 0.57 -6.16 16.24
CA ALA A 49 -0.46 -6.01 15.21
C ALA A 49 -1.92 -5.85 15.64
N ASP A 50 -2.18 -5.50 16.87
CA ASP A 50 -3.52 -5.11 17.27
C ASP A 50 -3.71 -3.61 16.95
N ILE A 51 -4.04 -3.33 15.69
CA ILE A 51 -4.32 -1.98 15.20
C ILE A 51 -5.44 -1.27 15.99
N LYS A 52 -6.19 -2.01 16.83
CA LYS A 52 -7.20 -1.46 17.73
C LYS A 52 -6.57 -0.70 18.90
N LYS A 53 -5.34 -1.05 19.28
CA LYS A 53 -4.60 -0.33 20.33
C LYS A 53 -4.09 1.00 19.78
N PRO A 54 -4.42 2.14 20.40
CA PRO A 54 -4.08 3.46 19.86
C PRO A 54 -2.58 3.68 19.63
N GLU A 55 -1.73 3.16 20.51
CA GLU A 55 -0.27 3.26 20.39
C GLU A 55 0.27 2.46 19.20
N ILE A 56 -0.30 1.28 18.93
CA ILE A 56 0.07 0.43 17.78
C ILE A 56 -0.43 1.09 16.49
N ALA A 57 -1.67 1.56 16.48
CA ALA A 57 -2.24 2.27 15.33
C ALA A 57 -1.40 3.49 14.92
N ARG A 58 -0.91 4.28 15.90
CA ARG A 58 -0.02 5.43 15.63
C ARG A 58 1.31 4.99 15.04
N LYS A 59 1.94 3.96 15.60
CA LYS A 59 3.21 3.44 15.08
C LYS A 59 3.08 2.93 13.65
N ILE A 60 2.02 2.16 13.35
CA ILE A 60 1.76 1.69 11.99
C ILE A 60 1.56 2.87 11.04
N TRP A 61 0.83 3.91 11.48
CA TRP A 61 0.65 5.12 10.67
C TRP A 61 1.99 5.80 10.40
N ASP A 62 2.77 6.07 11.42
CA ASP A 62 4.03 6.82 11.32
C ASP A 62 5.12 6.03 10.58
N GLU A 63 5.25 4.72 10.86
CA GLU A 63 6.36 3.91 10.35
C GLU A 63 6.07 3.28 8.99
N TRP A 64 4.81 3.06 8.64
CA TRP A 64 4.43 2.40 7.39
C TRP A 64 3.58 3.29 6.46
N PHE A 65 2.40 3.74 6.89
CA PHE A 65 1.50 4.49 6.02
C PHE A 65 2.09 5.80 5.54
N THR A 66 2.75 6.55 6.41
CA THR A 66 3.41 7.81 6.05
C THR A 66 4.46 7.57 4.96
N LYS A 67 5.28 6.54 5.10
CA LYS A 67 6.29 6.19 4.09
C LYS A 67 5.65 5.71 2.78
N PHE A 68 4.61 4.88 2.87
CA PHE A 68 3.87 4.41 1.71
C PHE A 68 3.31 5.57 0.87
N PHE A 69 2.66 6.52 1.53
CA PHE A 69 2.14 7.70 0.83
C PHE A 69 3.25 8.62 0.32
N SER A 70 4.36 8.77 1.06
CA SER A 70 5.53 9.54 0.57
C SER A 70 6.07 8.95 -0.73
N VAL A 71 6.21 7.62 -0.81
CA VAL A 71 6.64 6.96 -2.06
C VAL A 71 5.72 7.29 -3.23
N ILE A 72 4.41 7.24 -3.03
CA ILE A 72 3.42 7.55 -4.07
C ILE A 72 3.53 9.02 -4.51
N GLU A 73 3.57 9.94 -3.55
CA GLU A 73 3.54 11.38 -3.80
C GLU A 73 4.85 11.89 -4.42
N GLU A 74 5.98 11.45 -3.91
CA GLU A 74 7.30 11.82 -4.41
C GLU A 74 7.58 11.27 -5.81
N ASN A 75 6.91 10.19 -6.22
CA ASN A 75 7.06 9.55 -7.51
C ASN A 75 5.77 9.59 -8.35
N SER A 76 4.93 10.58 -8.13
CA SER A 76 3.65 10.75 -8.83
C SER A 76 3.77 10.93 -10.36
N ASP A 77 4.99 11.23 -10.84
CA ASP A 77 5.33 11.23 -12.26
C ASP A 77 5.20 9.84 -12.91
N VAL A 78 5.47 8.77 -12.16
CA VAL A 78 5.40 7.37 -12.66
C VAL A 78 4.44 6.49 -11.87
N VAL A 79 4.29 6.66 -10.54
CA VAL A 79 3.35 5.87 -9.74
C VAL A 79 1.93 6.38 -10.00
N LYS A 80 1.12 5.58 -10.70
CA LYS A 80 -0.22 5.96 -11.18
C LYS A 80 -1.37 5.21 -10.52
N ALA A 81 -1.08 4.09 -9.88
CA ALA A 81 -2.09 3.31 -9.18
C ALA A 81 -1.50 2.57 -7.99
N PHE A 82 -2.32 2.30 -7.01
CA PHE A 82 -2.00 1.39 -5.92
C PHE A 82 -3.25 0.63 -5.45
N SER A 83 -3.03 -0.53 -4.86
CA SER A 83 -4.03 -1.26 -4.09
C SER A 83 -3.54 -1.52 -2.68
N TYR A 84 -4.48 -1.56 -1.73
CA TYR A 84 -4.22 -1.86 -0.34
C TYR A 84 -4.92 -3.15 0.06
N ILE A 85 -4.19 -4.06 0.71
CA ILE A 85 -4.74 -5.34 1.17
C ILE A 85 -5.33 -5.12 2.56
N ASN A 86 -6.65 -4.97 2.62
CA ASN A 86 -7.42 -4.68 3.82
C ASN A 86 -7.93 -5.97 4.47
N VAL A 87 -7.05 -6.74 5.10
CA VAL A 87 -7.34 -8.09 5.59
C VAL A 87 -6.84 -8.34 7.01
N GLU A 88 -7.47 -9.28 7.70
CA GLU A 88 -6.95 -9.91 8.91
C GLU A 88 -6.10 -11.12 8.52
N TRP A 89 -4.79 -10.98 8.59
CA TRP A 89 -3.86 -12.02 8.15
C TRP A 89 -3.92 -13.27 9.00
N LEU A 90 -4.20 -13.14 10.31
CA LEU A 90 -4.38 -14.27 11.23
C LEU A 90 -5.51 -15.22 10.83
N SER A 91 -6.54 -14.71 10.14
CA SER A 91 -7.68 -15.51 9.68
C SER A 91 -7.43 -16.22 8.34
N GLN A 92 -6.29 -15.96 7.70
CA GLN A 92 -5.97 -16.52 6.38
C GLN A 92 -5.17 -17.82 6.51
N PRO A 93 -5.76 -19.00 6.22
CA PRO A 93 -5.10 -20.29 6.46
C PRO A 93 -3.74 -20.44 5.79
N MET A 94 -3.57 -19.88 4.61
CA MET A 94 -2.33 -19.96 3.84
C MET A 94 -1.15 -19.21 4.49
N TRP A 95 -1.43 -18.26 5.37
CA TRP A 95 -0.42 -17.42 6.03
C TRP A 95 -0.15 -17.78 7.48
N ILE A 96 -0.91 -18.73 8.03
CA ILE A 96 -0.88 -19.07 9.48
C ILE A 96 0.48 -19.53 9.99
N VAL A 97 1.31 -20.06 9.09
CA VAL A 97 2.68 -20.51 9.41
C VAL A 97 3.75 -19.46 9.05
N ASN A 98 3.36 -18.37 8.40
CA ASN A 98 4.29 -17.33 7.98
C ASN A 98 4.35 -16.21 9.00
N VAL A 99 5.43 -16.14 9.76
CA VAL A 99 5.61 -15.15 10.84
C VAL A 99 5.50 -13.69 10.35
N THR A 100 5.76 -13.42 9.09
CA THR A 100 5.67 -12.08 8.50
C THR A 100 4.24 -11.57 8.47
N PHE A 101 3.27 -12.46 8.28
CA PHE A 101 1.86 -12.08 8.14
C PHE A 101 1.01 -12.40 9.37
N GLN A 102 1.42 -13.42 10.16
CA GLN A 102 0.67 -13.93 11.31
C GLN A 102 0.24 -12.90 12.33
N GLN A 103 0.98 -11.81 12.45
CA GLN A 103 0.78 -10.84 13.52
C GLN A 103 0.19 -9.52 13.01
N CYS A 104 -0.39 -9.52 11.82
CA CYS A 104 -0.87 -8.31 11.20
C CYS A 104 -2.38 -8.33 10.93
N ASP A 105 -3.10 -7.41 11.55
CA ASP A 105 -4.45 -7.04 11.14
C ASP A 105 -4.37 -5.71 10.39
N SER A 106 -4.44 -5.76 9.07
CA SER A 106 -4.30 -4.58 8.19
C SER A 106 -5.64 -3.91 7.86
N ARG A 107 -6.73 -4.30 8.51
CA ARG A 107 -8.05 -3.73 8.26
C ARG A 107 -8.15 -2.31 8.82
N ILE A 108 -8.13 -1.32 7.93
CA ILE A 108 -8.18 0.11 8.25
C ILE A 108 -9.32 0.46 9.19
N GLN A 109 -10.50 -0.14 9.01
CA GLN A 109 -11.69 0.11 9.81
C GLN A 109 -11.59 -0.36 11.26
N GLN A 110 -10.58 -1.15 11.62
CA GLN A 110 -10.37 -1.61 12.99
C GLN A 110 -9.75 -0.54 13.91
N SER A 111 -9.24 0.54 13.33
CA SER A 111 -8.72 1.70 14.05
C SER A 111 -9.36 2.97 13.55
N GLU A 112 -10.07 3.68 14.42
CA GLU A 112 -10.62 5.00 14.09
C GLU A 112 -9.49 5.98 13.71
N TYR A 113 -8.35 5.92 14.41
CA TYR A 113 -7.18 6.75 14.11
C TYR A 113 -6.67 6.52 12.69
N VAL A 114 -6.40 5.27 12.31
CA VAL A 114 -5.91 4.93 10.95
C VAL A 114 -6.98 5.25 9.91
N SER A 115 -8.24 4.92 10.17
CA SER A 115 -9.35 5.16 9.25
C SER A 115 -9.52 6.66 8.93
N ASN A 116 -9.44 7.52 9.94
CA ASN A 116 -9.59 8.96 9.74
C ASN A 116 -8.43 9.54 8.94
N HIS A 117 -7.19 9.20 9.30
CA HIS A 117 -6.00 9.65 8.56
C HIS A 117 -5.97 9.11 7.12
N TRP A 118 -6.38 7.85 6.91
CA TRP A 118 -6.52 7.29 5.57
C TRP A 118 -7.51 8.10 4.73
N LYS A 119 -8.72 8.32 5.25
CA LYS A 119 -9.76 9.11 4.56
C LYS A 119 -9.27 10.52 4.23
N GLU A 120 -8.65 11.20 5.19
CA GLU A 120 -8.07 12.52 4.98
C GLU A 120 -7.05 12.50 3.84
N LYS A 121 -6.15 11.52 3.86
CA LYS A 121 -5.09 11.39 2.86
C LYS A 121 -5.62 11.15 1.46
N VAL A 122 -6.54 10.21 1.29
CA VAL A 122 -7.05 9.82 -0.03
C VAL A 122 -8.22 10.66 -0.54
N SER A 123 -8.79 11.55 0.28
CA SER A 123 -9.84 12.47 -0.16
C SER A 123 -9.30 13.71 -0.89
N GLY A 124 -7.97 13.86 -0.94
CA GLY A 124 -7.33 14.97 -1.64
C GLY A 124 -7.42 14.84 -3.17
N ASN A 125 -7.26 15.95 -3.87
CA ASN A 125 -7.36 16.05 -5.33
C ASN A 125 -6.33 15.21 -6.12
N GLY A 126 -5.38 14.56 -5.43
CA GLY A 126 -4.38 13.69 -6.06
C GLY A 126 -4.85 12.25 -6.30
N TYR A 127 -6.01 11.85 -5.75
CA TYR A 127 -6.51 10.48 -5.80
C TYR A 127 -7.86 10.42 -6.52
N ILE A 128 -8.03 9.41 -7.36
CA ILE A 128 -9.28 9.12 -8.07
C ILE A 128 -9.79 7.77 -7.57
N HIS A 129 -11.02 7.75 -7.09
CA HIS A 129 -11.67 6.53 -6.63
C HIS A 129 -12.41 5.84 -7.77
N ALA A 130 -12.49 4.50 -7.72
CA ALA A 130 -13.13 3.70 -8.76
C ALA A 130 -14.58 4.12 -9.06
N ALA A 131 -15.30 4.64 -8.05
CA ALA A 131 -16.65 5.16 -8.21
C ALA A 131 -16.74 6.48 -9.01
N GLU A 132 -15.61 7.20 -9.14
CA GLU A 132 -15.50 8.47 -9.86
C GLU A 132 -15.05 8.27 -11.32
N LEU A 133 -14.63 7.05 -11.67
CA LEU A 133 -14.19 6.71 -13.01
C LEU A 133 -15.38 6.54 -13.96
N ASP A 134 -15.33 7.25 -15.06
CA ASP A 134 -16.22 6.97 -16.20
C ASP A 134 -15.62 5.84 -17.04
N TRP A 135 -16.01 4.62 -16.69
CA TRP A 135 -15.52 3.38 -17.32
C TRP A 135 -15.77 3.32 -18.84
N SER A 136 -16.72 4.11 -19.36
CA SER A 136 -17.00 4.18 -20.80
C SER A 136 -15.92 4.93 -21.60
N LYS A 137 -15.09 5.71 -20.92
CA LYS A 137 -14.01 6.51 -21.52
C LYS A 137 -12.64 5.88 -21.44
N LEU A 138 -12.53 4.69 -20.82
CA LEU A 138 -11.26 3.97 -20.77
C LEU A 138 -10.99 3.33 -22.15
N PRO A 139 -9.71 3.34 -22.61
CA PRO A 139 -9.34 2.63 -23.83
C PRO A 139 -9.67 1.14 -23.71
N GLN A 140 -10.30 0.59 -24.75
CA GLN A 140 -10.58 -0.85 -24.84
C GLN A 140 -9.37 -1.59 -25.39
#